data_b5b3ca7f52799528ad111c52cfa2340b
#
_entry.id   b5b3ca7f52799528ad111c52cfa2340b
#
_cell.length_a   1.000
_cell.length_b   1.000
_cell.length_c   1.000
_cell.angle_alpha   90.00
_cell.angle_beta   90.00
_cell.angle_gamma   90.00
#
_symmetry.space_group_name_H-M   'P 1'
#
loop_
_entity.id
_entity.type
_entity.pdbx_description
1 polymer ?
#
loop_
_entity_poly.entity_id
_entity_poly.type
_entity_poly.pdbx_seq_one_letter_code
_entity_poly.pdbx_strand_id
1 'polypeptide(L)'
;MAKYTDEEIRSMSKITCKIAADYLGISPMAVSIGMRNNLLPIGFAVHNEERDRRFSESWSYHIIAERMIAYKHGKISEIQVQNIEKSLDTIIEKFEALKQDLVFLLSENADQAN
;
A
#
# COMPACT_ATOMS: atom_id res chain seq x y z
N MET A 1 -21.29 -16.48 -0.85
CA MET A 1 -21.40 -16.45 0.61
C MET A 1 -20.01 -16.49 1.22
N ALA A 2 -19.69 -15.52 2.08
CA ALA A 2 -18.39 -15.49 2.72
C ALA A 2 -18.27 -16.64 3.73
N LYS A 3 -17.19 -17.40 3.66
CA LYS A 3 -16.95 -18.52 4.56
C LYS A 3 -16.41 -18.09 5.93
N TYR A 4 -15.95 -16.84 6.04
CA TYR A 4 -15.30 -16.34 7.23
C TYR A 4 -15.98 -15.06 7.70
N THR A 5 -16.09 -14.90 9.01
CA THR A 5 -16.53 -13.64 9.61
C THR A 5 -15.32 -12.72 9.81
N ASP A 6 -15.59 -11.43 10.01
CA ASP A 6 -14.54 -10.45 10.26
C ASP A 6 -13.71 -10.82 11.50
N GLU A 7 -14.37 -11.31 12.54
CA GLU A 7 -13.70 -11.73 13.77
C GLU A 7 -12.78 -12.92 13.56
N GLU A 8 -13.22 -13.89 12.76
CA GLU A 8 -12.39 -15.03 12.40
C GLU A 8 -11.14 -14.58 11.64
N ILE A 9 -11.30 -13.64 10.71
CA ILE A 9 -10.17 -13.07 9.95
C ILE A 9 -9.19 -12.37 10.89
N ARG A 10 -9.68 -11.57 11.84
CA ARG A 10 -8.81 -10.87 12.79
C ARG A 10 -8.02 -11.83 13.69
N SER A 11 -8.60 -12.98 13.99
CA SER A 11 -7.98 -13.96 14.88
C SER A 11 -6.91 -14.83 14.19
N MET A 12 -6.83 -14.77 12.87
CA MET A 12 -5.89 -15.59 12.12
C MET A 12 -4.46 -15.05 12.23
N SER A 13 -3.51 -15.93 12.52
CA SER A 13 -2.09 -15.58 12.54
C SER A 13 -1.52 -15.39 11.14
N LYS A 14 -2.11 -16.07 10.15
CA LYS A 14 -1.68 -15.99 8.76
C LYS A 14 -2.89 -16.14 7.84
N ILE A 15 -3.04 -15.20 6.92
CA ILE A 15 -4.12 -15.23 5.93
C ILE A 15 -3.50 -15.59 4.58
N THR A 16 -3.94 -16.70 4.00
CA THR A 16 -3.49 -17.14 2.68
C THR A 16 -4.36 -16.53 1.58
N CYS A 17 -3.87 -16.60 0.34
CA CYS A 17 -4.68 -16.16 -0.81
C CYS A 17 -6.00 -16.92 -0.92
N LYS A 18 -6.01 -18.19 -0.55
CA LYS A 18 -7.23 -19.00 -0.55
C LYS A 18 -8.24 -18.48 0.47
N ILE A 19 -7.78 -18.18 1.68
CA ILE A 19 -8.64 -17.62 2.73
C ILE A 19 -9.19 -16.26 2.30
N ALA A 20 -8.33 -15.41 1.75
CA ALA A 20 -8.74 -14.11 1.23
C ALA A 20 -9.78 -14.24 0.12
N ALA A 21 -9.56 -15.18 -0.80
CA ALA A 21 -10.49 -15.46 -1.89
C ALA A 21 -11.87 -15.88 -1.35
N ASP A 22 -11.89 -16.79 -0.40
CA ASP A 22 -13.13 -17.26 0.23
C ASP A 22 -13.84 -16.13 0.96
N TYR A 23 -13.09 -15.28 1.65
CA TYR A 23 -13.66 -14.14 2.38
C TYR A 23 -14.21 -13.06 1.46
N LEU A 24 -13.47 -12.74 0.38
CA LEU A 24 -13.85 -11.67 -0.56
C LEU A 24 -14.81 -12.14 -1.65
N GLY A 25 -14.99 -13.45 -1.81
CA GLY A 25 -15.86 -14.00 -2.86
C GLY A 25 -15.26 -13.93 -4.26
N ILE A 26 -13.96 -14.02 -4.38
CA ILE A 26 -13.23 -14.02 -5.66
C ILE A 26 -12.34 -15.27 -5.74
N SER A 27 -11.70 -15.48 -6.89
CA SER A 27 -10.83 -16.64 -7.05
C SER A 27 -9.45 -16.37 -6.40
N PRO A 28 -8.75 -17.44 -5.95
CA PRO A 28 -7.38 -17.27 -5.45
C PRO A 28 -6.43 -16.65 -6.47
N MET A 29 -6.63 -16.95 -7.75
CA MET A 29 -5.84 -16.35 -8.83
C MET A 29 -6.07 -14.85 -8.90
N ALA A 30 -7.33 -14.40 -8.75
CA ALA A 30 -7.67 -12.97 -8.74
C ALA A 30 -7.00 -12.26 -7.56
N VAL A 31 -6.93 -12.90 -6.39
CA VAL A 31 -6.23 -12.36 -5.23
C VAL A 31 -4.74 -12.17 -5.55
N SER A 32 -4.08 -13.21 -6.05
CA SER A 32 -2.64 -13.16 -6.31
C SER A 32 -2.29 -12.14 -7.40
N ILE A 33 -3.03 -12.14 -8.51
CA ILE A 33 -2.80 -11.21 -9.60
C ILE A 33 -3.09 -9.76 -9.15
N GLY A 34 -4.17 -9.56 -8.43
CA GLY A 34 -4.53 -8.24 -7.91
C GLY A 34 -3.48 -7.68 -6.97
N MET A 35 -2.91 -8.50 -6.11
CA MET A 35 -1.87 -8.07 -5.19
C MET A 35 -0.55 -7.79 -5.91
N ARG A 36 -0.17 -8.62 -6.89
CA ARG A 36 1.04 -8.41 -7.67
C ARG A 36 1.03 -7.09 -8.41
N ASN A 37 -0.11 -6.67 -8.89
CA ASN A 37 -0.27 -5.47 -9.70
C ASN A 37 -0.75 -4.26 -8.89
N ASN A 38 -0.79 -4.37 -7.55
CA ASN A 38 -1.25 -3.32 -6.64
C ASN A 38 -2.69 -2.87 -6.92
N LEU A 39 -3.52 -3.77 -7.45
CA LEU A 39 -4.93 -3.50 -7.71
C LEU A 39 -5.81 -3.91 -6.54
N LEU A 40 -5.32 -4.80 -5.69
CA LEU A 40 -6.06 -5.31 -4.53
C LEU A 40 -5.32 -4.89 -3.25
N PRO A 41 -5.75 -3.80 -2.61
CA PRO A 41 -4.98 -3.19 -1.50
C PRO A 41 -5.25 -3.84 -0.14
N ILE A 42 -5.16 -5.16 -0.06
CA ILE A 42 -5.36 -5.91 1.18
C ILE A 42 -4.05 -6.31 1.86
N GLY A 43 -2.93 -5.93 1.28
CA GLY A 43 -1.61 -6.25 1.79
C GLY A 43 -0.58 -5.98 0.73
N PHE A 44 0.49 -6.77 0.72
CA PHE A 44 1.54 -6.59 -0.27
C PHE A 44 2.05 -7.94 -0.76
N ALA A 45 2.55 -7.96 -1.98
CA ALA A 45 3.19 -9.11 -2.60
C ALA A 45 4.68 -8.82 -2.79
N VAL A 46 5.52 -9.78 -2.44
CA VAL A 46 6.97 -9.66 -2.57
C VAL A 46 7.43 -10.68 -3.61
N HIS A 47 8.15 -10.20 -4.60
CA HIS A 47 8.77 -11.06 -5.59
C HIS A 47 10.05 -11.64 -5.01
N ASN A 48 10.10 -12.96 -4.90
CA ASN A 48 11.28 -13.65 -4.40
C ASN A 48 12.23 -13.89 -5.56
N GLU A 49 13.44 -13.32 -5.50
CA GLU A 49 14.47 -13.65 -6.46
C GLU A 49 14.98 -15.05 -6.14
N GLU A 50 14.63 -15.99 -6.97
CA GLU A 50 15.03 -17.37 -6.81
C GLU A 50 16.48 -17.55 -7.19
N ARG A 51 17.26 -18.13 -6.28
CA ARG A 51 18.62 -18.56 -6.58
C ARG A 51 18.60 -19.77 -7.50
N ASP A 52 17.51 -20.52 -7.49
CA ASP A 52 17.35 -21.70 -8.32
C ASP A 52 16.54 -21.34 -9.56
N ARG A 53 17.22 -21.24 -10.68
CA ARG A 53 16.63 -20.85 -11.96
C ARG A 53 15.66 -21.87 -12.56
N ARG A 54 15.52 -23.03 -11.93
CA ARG A 54 14.59 -24.07 -12.41
C ARG A 54 13.14 -23.69 -12.15
N PHE A 55 12.89 -22.78 -11.22
CA PHE A 55 11.55 -22.31 -10.91
C PHE A 55 11.39 -20.89 -11.43
N SER A 56 10.32 -20.69 -12.17
CA SER A 56 9.91 -19.38 -12.57
C SER A 56 9.50 -18.58 -11.32
N GLU A 57 9.25 -17.34 -11.48
CA GLU A 57 8.93 -16.37 -10.46
C GLU A 57 8.13 -16.92 -9.27
N SER A 58 8.65 -16.74 -8.09
CA SER A 58 8.00 -17.06 -6.84
C SER A 58 7.58 -15.77 -6.13
N TRP A 59 6.36 -15.74 -5.61
CA TRP A 59 5.82 -14.59 -4.90
C TRP A 59 5.38 -14.98 -3.50
N SER A 60 5.65 -14.11 -2.55
CA SER A 60 5.12 -14.21 -1.19
C SER A 60 4.04 -13.17 -0.99
N TYR A 61 2.92 -13.56 -0.39
CA TYR A 61 1.77 -12.68 -0.17
C TYR A 61 1.59 -12.45 1.31
N HIS A 62 1.55 -11.17 1.69
CA HIS A 62 1.35 -10.75 3.07
C HIS A 62 0.04 -9.99 3.16
N ILE A 63 -0.99 -10.64 3.68
CA ILE A 63 -2.33 -10.10 3.75
C ILE A 63 -2.57 -9.56 5.15
N ILE A 64 -3.04 -8.32 5.22
CA ILE A 64 -3.31 -7.62 6.47
C ILE A 64 -4.81 -7.67 6.74
N ALA A 65 -5.19 -8.32 7.84
CA ALA A 65 -6.59 -8.57 8.18
C ALA A 65 -7.44 -7.29 8.16
N GLU A 66 -6.98 -6.24 8.80
CA GLU A 66 -7.73 -4.97 8.89
C GLU A 66 -7.93 -4.33 7.51
N ARG A 67 -6.94 -4.41 6.62
CA ARG A 67 -7.08 -3.88 5.27
C ARG A 67 -8.06 -4.70 4.44
N MET A 68 -8.02 -6.02 4.58
CA MET A 68 -8.94 -6.92 3.87
C MET A 68 -10.39 -6.70 4.33
N ILE A 69 -10.60 -6.54 5.63
CA ILE A 69 -11.91 -6.24 6.19
C ILE A 69 -12.42 -4.89 5.69
N ALA A 70 -11.57 -3.87 5.72
CA ALA A 70 -11.91 -2.54 5.21
C ALA A 70 -12.23 -2.57 3.72
N TYR A 71 -11.48 -3.33 2.94
CA TYR A 71 -11.74 -3.50 1.51
C TYR A 71 -13.12 -4.12 1.27
N LYS A 72 -13.43 -5.19 1.99
CA LYS A 72 -14.73 -5.88 1.85
C LYS A 72 -15.90 -4.95 2.15
N HIS A 73 -15.75 -4.07 3.14
CA HIS A 73 -16.79 -3.13 3.54
C HIS A 73 -16.75 -1.81 2.79
N GLY A 74 -15.92 -1.70 1.76
CA GLY A 74 -15.83 -0.52 0.91
C GLY A 74 -15.13 0.68 1.53
N LYS A 75 -14.39 0.49 2.62
CA LYS A 75 -13.72 1.59 3.35
C LYS A 75 -12.30 1.85 2.89
N ILE A 76 -11.75 0.98 2.03
CA ILE A 76 -10.34 1.08 1.64
C ILE A 76 -10.03 2.35 0.86
N SER A 77 -11.01 2.83 0.08
CA SER A 77 -10.83 4.06 -0.69
C SER A 77 -10.61 5.27 0.22
N GLU A 78 -11.31 5.31 1.35
CA GLU A 78 -11.11 6.38 2.34
C GLU A 78 -9.71 6.35 2.92
N ILE A 79 -9.20 5.15 3.24
CA ILE A 79 -7.85 4.96 3.75
C ILE A 79 -6.82 5.43 2.72
N GLN A 80 -7.03 5.10 1.45
CA GLN A 80 -6.13 5.53 0.37
C GLN A 80 -6.15 7.04 0.18
N VAL A 81 -7.32 7.66 0.24
CA VAL A 81 -7.45 9.11 0.14
C VAL A 81 -6.71 9.80 1.29
N GLN A 82 -6.90 9.32 2.53
CA GLN A 82 -6.19 9.87 3.68
C GLN A 82 -4.68 9.75 3.53
N ASN A 83 -4.19 8.62 3.03
CA ASN A 83 -2.75 8.41 2.80
C ASN A 83 -2.22 9.35 1.73
N ILE A 84 -2.98 9.59 0.67
CA ILE A 84 -2.63 10.54 -0.38
C ILE A 84 -2.58 11.96 0.18
N GLU A 85 -3.57 12.35 0.97
CA GLU A 85 -3.60 13.66 1.61
C GLU A 85 -2.39 13.89 2.51
N LYS A 86 -2.03 12.90 3.34
CA LYS A 86 -0.84 12.99 4.20
C LYS A 86 0.43 13.13 3.37
N SER A 87 0.53 12.38 2.28
CA SER A 87 1.69 12.46 1.38
C SER A 87 1.78 13.83 0.72
N LEU A 88 0.65 14.39 0.30
CA LEU A 88 0.59 15.72 -0.29
C LEU A 88 0.99 16.78 0.73
N ASP A 89 0.49 16.70 1.96
CA ASP A 89 0.86 17.63 3.03
C ASP A 89 2.36 17.63 3.28
N THR A 90 2.97 16.43 3.32
CA THR A 90 4.42 16.29 3.48
C THR A 90 5.18 16.91 2.32
N ILE A 91 4.71 16.71 1.09
CA ILE A 91 5.31 17.30 -0.11
C ILE A 91 5.20 18.82 -0.06
N ILE A 92 4.05 19.34 0.33
CA ILE A 92 3.81 20.79 0.45
C ILE A 92 4.74 21.38 1.50
N GLU A 93 4.88 20.75 2.67
CA GLU A 93 5.80 21.21 3.72
C GLU A 93 7.24 21.27 3.23
N LYS A 94 7.70 20.25 2.52
CA LYS A 94 9.04 20.22 1.96
C LYS A 94 9.23 21.29 0.89
N PHE A 95 8.23 21.50 0.08
CA PHE A 95 8.25 22.54 -0.96
C PHE A 95 8.33 23.93 -0.33
N GLU A 96 7.53 24.19 0.72
CA GLU A 96 7.56 25.46 1.45
C GLU A 96 8.93 25.71 2.06
N ALA A 97 9.55 24.70 2.67
CA ALA A 97 10.88 24.80 3.24
C ALA A 97 11.91 25.16 2.18
N LEU A 98 11.88 24.50 1.01
CA LEU A 98 12.74 24.79 -0.12
C LEU A 98 12.54 26.21 -0.62
N LYS A 99 11.31 26.65 -0.71
CA LYS A 99 10.96 27.99 -1.15
C LYS A 99 11.55 29.03 -0.22
N GLN A 100 11.45 28.83 1.10
CA GLN A 100 12.02 29.73 2.09
C GLN A 100 13.54 29.81 1.99
N ASP A 101 14.18 28.63 1.82
CA ASP A 101 15.64 28.57 1.65
C ASP A 101 16.07 29.32 0.39
N LEU A 102 15.33 29.17 -0.69
CA LEU A 102 15.62 29.84 -1.95
C LEU A 102 15.48 31.37 -1.82
N VAL A 103 14.43 31.81 -1.14
CA VAL A 103 14.21 33.25 -0.88
C VAL A 103 15.35 33.80 -0.03
N PHE A 104 15.81 33.07 0.97
CA PHE A 104 16.93 33.47 1.81
C PHE A 104 18.21 33.64 1.00
N LEU A 105 18.52 32.65 0.15
CA LEU A 105 19.70 32.70 -0.72
C LEU A 105 19.65 33.87 -1.69
N LEU A 106 18.49 34.15 -2.27
CA LEU A 106 18.31 35.27 -3.18
C LEU A 106 18.47 36.61 -2.46
N SER A 107 18.00 36.71 -1.22
CA SER A 107 18.16 37.88 -0.38
C SER A 107 19.62 38.16 -0.06
N GLU A 108 20.39 37.11 0.28
CA GLU A 108 21.84 37.23 0.52
C GLU A 108 22.59 37.69 -0.73
N ASN A 109 22.26 37.11 -1.87
CA ASN A 109 22.87 37.48 -3.14
C ASN A 109 22.55 38.95 -3.51
N ALA A 110 21.35 39.41 -3.23
CA ALA A 110 20.96 40.79 -3.47
C ALA A 110 21.76 41.76 -2.58
N ASP A 111 21.96 41.40 -1.31
CA ASP A 111 22.78 42.22 -0.38
C ASP A 111 24.23 42.25 -0.81
N GLN A 112 24.76 41.13 -1.32
CA GLN A 112 26.15 41.07 -1.79
C GLN A 112 26.34 41.83 -3.10
N ALA A 113 25.30 41.96 -3.91
CA ALA A 113 25.37 42.67 -5.19
C ALA A 113 25.42 44.18 -5.03
N ASN A 114 25.08 44.68 -3.86
CA ASN A 114 25.16 46.10 -3.54
C ASN A 114 26.51 46.44 -2.91
#